data_369702f15850cf507a57eb697af87fd7
#
_entry.id   369702f15850cf507a57eb697af87fd7
#
_cell.length_a   1.000
_cell.length_b   1.000
_cell.length_c   1.000
_cell.angle_alpha   90.00
_cell.angle_beta   90.00
_cell.angle_gamma   90.00
#
_symmetry.space_group_name_H-M   'P 1'
#
loop_
_entity.id
_entity.type
_entity.pdbx_description
1 polymer ?
#
loop_
_entity_poly.entity_id
_entity_poly.type
_entity_poly.pdbx_seq_one_letter_code
_entity_poly.pdbx_strand_id
1 'polypeptide(L)'
;MANVVYTETFANTAEERIDYYSQWNDVTSVVERIETLIETFEQNVESNPAIYPACYELTQLGVYHFRQFSFDGFKLIYQYDDATDTVYAMVLISDKQDLQKTLVDYCIRFL
;
A
#
# COMPACT_ATOMS: atom_id res chain seq x y z
N MET A 1 5.56 -10.83 -16.56
CA MET A 1 4.75 -10.38 -15.41
C MET A 1 5.67 -9.74 -14.38
N ALA A 2 5.21 -8.65 -13.79
CA ALA A 2 6.01 -7.97 -12.79
C ALA A 2 6.15 -8.82 -11.53
N ASN A 3 7.31 -8.74 -10.92
CA ASN A 3 7.56 -9.37 -9.62
C ASN A 3 7.05 -8.44 -8.52
N VAL A 4 6.36 -8.97 -7.52
CA VAL A 4 5.80 -8.17 -6.40
C VAL A 4 6.56 -8.49 -5.13
N VAL A 5 7.11 -7.45 -4.50
CA VAL A 5 7.85 -7.56 -3.24
C VAL A 5 7.15 -6.72 -2.18
N TYR A 6 6.94 -7.31 -1.01
CA TYR A 6 6.37 -6.62 0.15
C TYR A 6 7.51 -6.22 1.08
N THR A 7 7.64 -4.92 1.33
CA THR A 7 8.70 -4.41 2.21
C THR A 7 8.39 -4.72 3.67
N GLU A 8 9.41 -4.67 4.51
CA GLU A 8 9.23 -4.81 5.96
C GLU A 8 8.28 -3.75 6.50
N THR A 9 8.39 -2.51 6.00
CA THR A 9 7.48 -1.42 6.36
C THR A 9 6.03 -1.75 6.01
N PHE A 10 5.81 -2.35 4.83
CA PHE A 10 4.47 -2.81 4.44
C PHE A 10 3.95 -3.84 5.44
N ALA A 11 4.74 -4.85 5.78
CA ALA A 11 4.34 -5.89 6.72
C ALA A 11 3.99 -5.31 8.08
N ASN A 12 4.79 -4.37 8.57
CA ASN A 12 4.56 -3.71 9.86
C ASN A 12 3.28 -2.87 9.85
N THR A 13 3.04 -2.10 8.77
CA THR A 13 1.82 -1.29 8.66
C THR A 13 0.57 -2.15 8.49
N ALA A 14 0.66 -3.27 7.78
CA ALA A 14 -0.45 -4.21 7.66
C ALA A 14 -0.81 -4.81 9.03
N GLU A 15 0.18 -5.20 9.81
CA GLU A 15 -0.01 -5.72 11.17
C GLU A 15 -0.64 -4.67 12.08
N GLU A 16 -0.20 -3.42 12.02
CA GLU A 16 -0.80 -2.31 12.76
C GLU A 16 -2.27 -2.12 12.41
N ARG A 17 -2.64 -2.25 11.12
CA ARG A 17 -4.04 -2.15 10.68
C ARG A 17 -4.87 -3.30 11.23
N ILE A 18 -4.34 -4.51 11.21
CA ILE A 18 -5.03 -5.68 11.78
C ILE A 18 -5.28 -5.46 13.27
N ASP A 19 -4.27 -5.05 14.02
CA ASP A 19 -4.39 -4.82 15.46
C ASP A 19 -5.42 -3.73 15.77
N TYR A 20 -5.37 -2.63 15.04
CA TYR A 20 -6.27 -1.50 15.25
C TYR A 20 -7.73 -1.90 15.00
N TYR A 21 -8.03 -2.51 13.86
CA TYR A 21 -9.40 -2.85 13.52
C TYR A 21 -9.93 -4.04 14.31
N SER A 22 -9.07 -4.89 14.84
CA SER A 22 -9.47 -6.04 15.67
C SER A 22 -10.00 -5.63 17.04
N GLN A 23 -9.86 -4.36 17.42
CA GLN A 23 -10.48 -3.84 18.65
C GLN A 23 -12.01 -3.81 18.56
N TRP A 24 -12.56 -3.70 17.36
CA TRP A 24 -14.01 -3.58 17.12
C TRP A 24 -14.57 -4.63 16.18
N ASN A 25 -13.73 -5.46 15.60
CA ASN A 25 -14.12 -6.46 14.61
C ASN A 25 -13.44 -7.79 14.95
N ASP A 26 -14.02 -8.87 14.44
CA ASP A 26 -13.38 -10.17 14.52
C ASP A 26 -12.04 -10.16 13.76
N VAL A 27 -10.97 -10.64 14.40
CA VAL A 27 -9.64 -10.63 13.81
C VAL A 27 -9.58 -11.41 12.48
N THR A 28 -10.29 -12.54 12.42
CA THR A 28 -10.34 -13.36 11.20
C THR A 28 -10.94 -12.56 10.04
N SER A 29 -12.03 -11.82 10.29
CA SER A 29 -12.67 -10.99 9.27
C SER A 29 -11.75 -9.86 8.79
N VAL A 30 -11.01 -9.24 9.69
CA VAL A 30 -10.05 -8.17 9.33
C VAL A 30 -8.93 -8.75 8.46
N VAL A 31 -8.36 -9.87 8.85
CA VAL A 31 -7.29 -10.54 8.08
C VAL A 31 -7.79 -10.92 6.68
N GLU A 32 -9.00 -11.46 6.57
CA GLU A 32 -9.58 -11.82 5.27
C GLU A 32 -9.74 -10.61 4.35
N ARG A 33 -10.15 -9.46 4.89
CA ARG A 33 -10.27 -8.23 4.12
C ARG A 33 -8.93 -7.79 3.55
N ILE A 34 -7.88 -7.85 4.37
CA ILE A 34 -6.53 -7.47 3.95
C ILE A 34 -5.97 -8.47 2.95
N GLU A 35 -6.20 -9.77 3.14
CA GLU A 35 -5.79 -10.80 2.18
C GLU A 35 -6.45 -10.60 0.83
N THR A 36 -7.75 -10.28 0.79
CA THR A 36 -8.49 -9.99 -0.45
C THR A 36 -7.91 -8.77 -1.15
N LEU A 37 -7.56 -7.73 -0.39
CA LEU A 37 -6.92 -6.53 -0.92
C LEU A 37 -5.59 -6.88 -1.59
N ILE A 38 -4.76 -7.67 -0.92
CA ILE A 38 -3.44 -8.09 -1.41
C ILE A 38 -3.58 -8.92 -2.68
N GLU A 39 -4.48 -9.90 -2.70
CA GLU A 39 -4.71 -10.76 -3.87
C GLU A 39 -5.17 -9.94 -5.08
N THR A 40 -6.11 -9.01 -4.86
CA THR A 40 -6.62 -8.14 -5.92
C THR A 40 -5.50 -7.25 -6.47
N PHE A 41 -4.69 -6.69 -5.58
CA PHE A 41 -3.53 -5.88 -5.95
C PHE A 41 -2.56 -6.67 -6.81
N GLU A 42 -2.14 -7.85 -6.34
CA GLU A 42 -1.19 -8.69 -7.09
C GLU A 42 -1.67 -9.03 -8.49
N GLN A 43 -2.91 -9.48 -8.61
CA GLN A 43 -3.49 -9.85 -9.90
C GLN A 43 -3.43 -8.70 -10.90
N ASN A 44 -3.69 -7.49 -10.44
CA ASN A 44 -3.78 -6.33 -11.33
C ASN A 44 -2.41 -5.75 -11.67
N VAL A 45 -1.49 -5.65 -10.71
CA VAL A 45 -0.17 -5.05 -10.97
C VAL A 45 0.80 -6.00 -11.65
N GLU A 46 0.64 -7.30 -11.53
CA GLU A 46 1.50 -8.26 -12.23
C GLU A 46 1.43 -8.10 -13.75
N SER A 47 0.24 -7.85 -14.28
CA SER A 47 0.04 -7.66 -15.71
C SER A 47 0.16 -6.20 -16.14
N ASN A 48 -0.10 -5.26 -15.25
CA ASN A 48 -0.01 -3.82 -15.55
C ASN A 48 0.42 -3.04 -14.30
N PRO A 49 1.74 -2.94 -14.05
CA PRO A 49 2.25 -2.29 -12.83
C PRO A 49 1.85 -0.83 -12.67
N ALA A 50 1.56 -0.14 -13.76
CA ALA A 50 1.20 1.28 -13.74
C ALA A 50 -0.31 1.52 -13.79
N ILE A 51 -1.13 0.49 -13.52
CA ILE A 51 -2.59 0.58 -13.65
C ILE A 51 -3.22 1.61 -12.71
N TYR A 52 -2.65 1.80 -11.51
CA TYR A 52 -3.22 2.69 -10.51
C TYR A 52 -2.60 4.09 -10.58
N PRO A 53 -3.34 5.13 -10.15
CA PRO A 53 -2.86 6.51 -10.24
C PRO A 53 -1.72 6.81 -9.29
N ALA A 54 -1.02 7.92 -9.54
CA ALA A 54 -0.03 8.43 -8.61
C ALA A 54 -0.68 8.75 -7.26
N CYS A 55 0.07 8.57 -6.18
CA CYS A 55 -0.40 8.90 -4.84
C CYS A 55 -0.49 10.42 -4.71
N TYR A 56 -1.71 10.95 -4.66
CA TYR A 56 -1.97 12.38 -4.68
C TYR A 56 -1.26 13.12 -3.54
N GLU A 57 -1.31 12.57 -2.34
CA GLU A 57 -0.72 13.19 -1.16
C GLU A 57 0.79 13.37 -1.30
N LEU A 58 1.46 12.42 -1.92
CA LEU A 58 2.91 12.49 -2.17
C LEU A 58 3.23 13.42 -3.33
N THR A 59 2.37 13.51 -4.35
CA THR A 59 2.59 14.47 -5.45
C THR A 59 2.52 15.90 -4.95
N GLN A 60 1.72 16.20 -3.93
CA GLN A 60 1.66 17.50 -3.31
C GLN A 60 2.98 17.89 -2.63
N LEU A 61 3.79 16.89 -2.27
CA LEU A 61 5.11 17.09 -1.65
C LEU A 61 6.25 17.01 -2.67
N GLY A 62 5.93 16.94 -3.97
CA GLY A 62 6.94 16.86 -5.03
C GLY A 62 7.48 15.45 -5.25
N VAL A 63 6.83 14.41 -4.74
CA VAL A 63 7.25 13.03 -4.88
C VAL A 63 6.27 12.32 -5.83
N TYR A 64 6.74 11.91 -7.01
CA TYR A 64 5.87 11.48 -8.10
C TYR A 64 5.95 10.00 -8.46
N HIS A 65 6.84 9.24 -7.84
CA HIS A 65 7.09 7.85 -8.23
C HIS A 65 6.29 6.81 -7.45
N PHE A 66 5.43 7.24 -6.52
CA PHE A 66 4.56 6.35 -5.78
C PHE A 66 3.15 6.34 -6.37
N ARG A 67 2.52 5.18 -6.36
CA ARG A 67 1.15 4.97 -6.82
C ARG A 67 0.30 4.45 -5.67
N GLN A 68 -1.02 4.59 -5.77
CA GLN A 68 -1.92 4.14 -4.73
C GLN A 68 -3.00 3.22 -5.29
N PHE A 69 -3.29 2.16 -4.55
CA PHE A 69 -4.41 1.28 -4.75
C PHE A 69 -5.38 1.44 -3.59
N SER A 70 -6.58 1.95 -3.87
CA SER A 70 -7.62 2.15 -2.86
C SER A 70 -8.61 0.99 -2.94
N PHE A 71 -8.87 0.34 -1.80
CA PHE A 71 -9.72 -0.82 -1.74
C PHE A 71 -10.26 -1.01 -0.32
N ASP A 72 -11.58 -1.14 -0.18
CA ASP A 72 -12.26 -1.48 1.07
C ASP A 72 -11.85 -0.59 2.26
N GLY A 73 -11.71 0.72 2.02
CA GLY A 73 -11.33 1.68 3.06
C GLY A 73 -9.86 1.73 3.40
N PHE A 74 -9.02 1.00 2.64
CA PHE A 74 -7.57 1.00 2.79
C PHE A 74 -6.91 1.58 1.55
N LYS A 75 -5.68 2.07 1.73
CA LYS A 75 -4.80 2.46 0.63
C LYS A 75 -3.48 1.71 0.74
N LEU A 76 -3.11 1.06 -0.35
CA LEU A 76 -1.82 0.40 -0.50
C LEU A 76 -0.96 1.31 -1.38
N ILE A 77 0.15 1.78 -0.83
CA ILE A 77 1.09 2.65 -1.55
C ILE A 77 2.24 1.81 -2.06
N TYR A 78 2.54 1.93 -3.34
CA TYR A 78 3.58 1.13 -3.98
C TYR A 78 4.37 1.96 -4.98
N GLN A 79 5.53 1.45 -5.35
CA GLN A 79 6.32 1.98 -6.46
C GLN A 79 6.70 0.86 -7.41
N TYR A 80 6.91 1.21 -8.66
CA TYR A 80 7.33 0.27 -9.69
C TYR A 80 8.71 0.65 -10.20
N ASP A 81 9.62 -0.32 -10.19
CA ASP A 81 10.96 -0.20 -10.77
C ASP A 81 10.93 -0.92 -12.13
N ASP A 82 10.90 -0.15 -13.21
CA ASP A 82 10.83 -0.70 -14.56
C ASP A 82 12.14 -1.36 -15.01
N ALA A 83 13.27 -0.96 -14.44
CA ALA A 83 14.56 -1.57 -14.75
C ALA A 83 14.63 -3.03 -14.33
N THR A 84 13.99 -3.38 -13.21
CA THR A 84 13.96 -4.74 -12.67
C THR A 84 12.59 -5.41 -12.81
N ASP A 85 11.62 -4.72 -13.40
CA ASP A 85 10.23 -5.17 -13.52
C ASP A 85 9.67 -5.62 -12.16
N THR A 86 9.88 -4.81 -11.13
CA THR A 86 9.52 -5.13 -9.75
C THR A 86 8.60 -4.07 -9.16
N VAL A 87 7.49 -4.54 -8.55
CA VAL A 87 6.57 -3.71 -7.77
C VAL A 87 6.92 -3.86 -6.30
N TYR A 88 7.16 -2.73 -5.63
CA TYR A 88 7.42 -2.71 -4.19
C TYR A 88 6.21 -2.16 -3.45
N ALA A 89 5.52 -3.02 -2.70
CA ALA A 89 4.45 -2.60 -1.80
C ALA A 89 5.10 -1.98 -0.56
N MET A 90 4.84 -0.69 -0.33
CA MET A 90 5.59 0.10 0.65
C MET A 90 4.86 0.26 1.98
N VAL A 91 3.58 0.61 1.96
CA VAL A 91 2.79 0.81 3.18
C VAL A 91 1.33 0.46 2.93
N LEU A 92 0.65 0.03 4.00
CA LEU A 92 -0.80 -0.13 4.03
C LEU A 92 -1.36 0.80 5.09
N ILE A 93 -2.26 1.69 4.68
CA ILE A 93 -2.86 2.69 5.56
C ILE A 93 -4.38 2.67 5.41
N SER A 94 -5.07 3.23 6.42
CA SER A 94 -6.50 3.49 6.32
C SER A 94 -6.72 4.81 5.58
N ASP A 95 -7.77 4.90 4.78
CA ASP A 95 -8.14 6.13 4.09
C ASP A 95 -8.60 7.24 5.05
N LYS A 96 -8.80 6.90 6.34
CA LYS A 96 -9.19 7.86 7.39
C LYS A 96 -8.01 8.41 8.18
N GLN A 97 -6.78 7.91 7.94
CA GLN A 97 -5.59 8.41 8.61
C GLN A 97 -5.18 9.77 8.01
N ASP A 98 -4.36 10.52 8.76
CA ASP A 98 -3.64 11.65 8.18
C ASP A 98 -2.61 11.11 7.20
N LEU A 99 -3.01 11.05 5.94
CA LEU A 99 -2.22 10.40 4.89
C LEU A 99 -0.90 11.11 4.67
N GLN A 100 -0.91 12.44 4.65
CA GLN A 100 0.30 13.20 4.38
C GLN A 100 1.37 12.95 5.44
N LYS A 101 0.99 13.00 6.71
CA LYS A 101 1.91 12.74 7.82
C LYS A 101 2.43 11.31 7.80
N THR A 102 1.54 10.34 7.62
CA THR A 102 1.91 8.92 7.58
C THR A 102 2.85 8.63 6.42
N LEU A 103 2.55 9.18 5.24
CA LEU A 103 3.37 8.94 4.05
C LEU A 103 4.73 9.61 4.12
N VAL A 104 4.82 10.78 4.75
CA VAL A 104 6.12 11.41 5.01
C VAL A 104 6.97 10.49 5.89
N ASP A 105 6.38 9.95 6.95
CA ASP A 105 7.11 9.08 7.88
C ASP A 105 7.56 7.77 7.23
N TYR A 106 6.73 7.15 6.38
CA TYR A 106 7.01 5.80 5.86
C TYR A 106 7.60 5.78 4.45
N CYS A 107 7.28 6.75 3.61
CA CYS A 107 7.73 6.74 2.22
C CYS A 107 8.88 7.70 1.97
N ILE A 108 8.73 8.96 2.35
CA ILE A 108 9.74 9.98 2.05
C ILE A 108 10.99 9.78 2.89
N ARG A 109 10.82 9.44 4.16
CA ARG A 109 11.91 9.28 5.11
C ARG A 109 12.91 8.20 4.72
N PHE A 110 12.47 7.20 3.98
CA PHE A 110 13.27 6.02 3.61
C PHE A 110 13.65 5.99 2.12
N LEU A 111 13.52 7.10 1.44
CA LEU A 111 13.94 7.21 0.04
C LEU A 111 15.45 7.26 -0.14
#